data_a8cf54909320d7fdef1aeab7bef5568c
#
_entry.id   a8cf54909320d7fdef1aeab7bef5568c
#
_cell.length_a   1.000
_cell.length_b   1.000
_cell.length_c   1.000
_cell.angle_alpha   90.00
_cell.angle_beta   90.00
_cell.angle_gamma   90.00
#
_symmetry.space_group_name_H-M   'P 1'
#
loop_
_entity.id
_entity.type
_entity.pdbx_description
1 polymer ?
#
loop_
_entity_poly.entity_id
_entity_poly.type
_entity_poly.pdbx_seq_one_letter_code
_entity_poly.pdbx_strand_id
1 'polypeptide(L)'
;MHPDRVSAEQKAAAVVEKLTAMKLPRAAEIVREGLGETLTYMNFPREHWRCIRTNNPLERLNREVRRRTRVVGAFPDGQSALMLVAARLRHVSGTRWGTRRYLNMSKLRQLTLDQAETNQVAVA
;
A
#
# COMPACT_ATOMS: atom_id res chain seq x y z
N MET A 1 3.05 -14.18 -15.31
CA MET A 1 2.24 -15.08 -14.48
C MET A 1 2.01 -14.38 -13.13
N HIS A 2 0.78 -13.99 -12.85
CA HIS A 2 0.49 -13.36 -11.55
C HIS A 2 0.33 -14.46 -10.50
N PRO A 3 1.05 -14.37 -9.38
CA PRO A 3 0.95 -15.38 -8.34
C PRO A 3 -0.44 -15.34 -7.72
N ASP A 4 -1.10 -16.48 -7.66
CA ASP A 4 -2.30 -16.65 -6.85
C ASP A 4 -1.90 -16.66 -5.37
N ARG A 5 -2.83 -16.37 -4.46
CA ARG A 5 -2.58 -16.34 -3.02
C ARG A 5 -1.91 -17.62 -2.52
N VAL A 6 -2.37 -18.77 -2.98
CA VAL A 6 -1.79 -20.09 -2.65
C VAL A 6 -0.33 -20.18 -3.06
N SER A 7 0.02 -19.74 -4.28
CA SER A 7 1.41 -19.70 -4.73
C SER A 7 2.28 -18.75 -3.92
N ALA A 8 1.73 -17.64 -3.44
CA ALA A 8 2.44 -16.69 -2.59
C ALA A 8 2.70 -17.28 -1.20
N GLU A 9 1.73 -17.94 -0.61
CA GLU A 9 1.86 -18.63 0.68
C GLU A 9 2.86 -19.77 0.62
N GLN A 10 2.86 -20.59 -0.45
CA GLN A 10 3.85 -21.64 -0.68
C GLN A 10 5.28 -21.09 -0.79
N LYS A 11 5.46 -20.00 -1.52
CA LYS A 11 6.77 -19.33 -1.61
C LYS A 11 7.23 -18.76 -0.28
N ALA A 12 6.32 -18.19 0.49
CA ALA A 12 6.65 -17.69 1.82
C ALA A 12 7.06 -18.81 2.77
N ALA A 13 6.39 -19.96 2.73
CA ALA A 13 6.76 -21.13 3.51
C ALA A 13 8.18 -21.61 3.14
N ALA A 14 8.49 -21.69 1.85
CA ALA A 14 9.82 -22.05 1.37
C ALA A 14 10.92 -21.05 1.81
N VAL A 15 10.58 -19.74 1.84
CA VAL A 15 11.49 -18.70 2.34
C VAL A 15 11.73 -18.85 3.83
N VAL A 16 10.69 -19.10 4.63
CA VAL A 16 10.80 -19.35 6.07
C VAL A 16 11.68 -20.55 6.37
N GLU A 17 11.49 -21.65 5.64
CA GLU A 17 12.32 -22.85 5.76
C GLU A 17 13.78 -22.56 5.44
N LYS A 18 14.05 -21.85 4.34
CA LYS A 18 15.39 -21.43 3.96
C LYS A 18 16.07 -20.54 4.99
N LEU A 19 15.35 -19.56 5.55
CA LEU A 19 15.87 -18.69 6.60
C LEU A 19 16.19 -19.48 7.88
N THR A 20 15.38 -20.46 8.22
CA THR A 20 15.63 -21.36 9.35
C THR A 20 16.90 -22.21 9.13
N ALA A 21 17.06 -22.76 7.92
CA ALA A 21 18.27 -23.50 7.56
C ALA A 21 19.54 -22.64 7.60
N MET A 22 19.42 -21.34 7.28
CA MET A 22 20.51 -20.34 7.39
C MET A 22 20.77 -19.88 8.83
N LYS A 23 20.13 -20.48 9.83
CA LYS A 23 20.23 -20.10 11.26
C LYS A 23 19.80 -18.66 11.56
N LEU A 24 18.76 -18.16 10.86
CA LEU A 24 18.17 -16.85 11.02
C LEU A 24 16.73 -16.95 11.55
N PRO A 25 16.50 -17.47 12.78
CA PRO A 25 15.16 -17.74 13.30
C PRO A 25 14.32 -16.45 13.44
N ARG A 26 14.94 -15.36 13.84
CA ARG A 26 14.26 -14.07 14.00
C ARG A 26 13.71 -13.55 12.67
N ALA A 27 14.46 -13.68 11.58
CA ALA A 27 14.00 -13.29 10.24
C ALA A 27 12.86 -14.20 9.77
N ALA A 28 12.93 -15.49 10.02
CA ALA A 28 11.88 -16.44 9.70
C ALA A 28 10.56 -16.14 10.43
N GLU A 29 10.66 -15.74 11.71
CA GLU A 29 9.51 -15.34 12.53
C GLU A 29 8.83 -14.08 11.98
N ILE A 30 9.59 -13.02 11.68
CA ILE A 30 9.07 -11.77 11.09
C ILE A 30 8.33 -12.04 9.77
N VAL A 31 8.89 -12.91 8.91
CA VAL A 31 8.23 -13.27 7.65
C VAL A 31 6.94 -14.02 7.90
N ARG A 32 6.90 -14.94 8.87
CA ARG A 32 5.71 -15.73 9.20
C ARG A 32 4.60 -14.85 9.77
N GLU A 33 4.91 -13.96 10.69
CA GLU A 33 3.95 -13.04 11.31
C GLU A 33 3.41 -12.02 10.32
N GLY A 34 4.28 -11.41 9.50
CA GLY A 34 3.90 -10.36 8.55
C GLY A 34 3.22 -10.88 7.27
N LEU A 35 3.22 -12.18 7.02
CA LEU A 35 2.71 -12.74 5.76
C LEU A 35 1.23 -12.44 5.54
N GLY A 36 0.40 -12.63 6.56
CA GLY A 36 -1.05 -12.42 6.48
C GLY A 36 -1.40 -10.98 6.09
N GLU A 37 -0.78 -10.01 6.75
CA GLU A 37 -0.99 -8.59 6.47
C GLU A 37 -0.45 -8.20 5.09
N THR A 38 0.73 -8.70 4.74
CA THR A 38 1.38 -8.39 3.46
C THR A 38 0.55 -8.88 2.26
N LEU A 39 -0.15 -10.00 2.38
CA LEU A 39 -0.98 -10.56 1.32
C LEU A 39 -2.43 -10.04 1.30
N THR A 40 -2.81 -9.17 2.21
CA THR A 40 -4.18 -8.62 2.32
C THR A 40 -4.63 -7.93 1.02
N TYR A 41 -3.71 -7.30 0.27
CA TYR A 41 -4.06 -6.68 -1.01
C TYR A 41 -4.62 -7.67 -2.05
N MET A 42 -4.36 -8.96 -1.92
CA MET A 42 -4.86 -10.00 -2.82
C MET A 42 -6.35 -10.27 -2.66
N ASN A 43 -6.98 -9.77 -1.58
CA ASN A 43 -8.44 -9.81 -1.39
C ASN A 43 -9.18 -8.78 -2.26
N PHE A 44 -8.45 -7.85 -2.87
CA PHE A 44 -9.01 -6.83 -3.75
C PHE A 44 -8.97 -7.26 -5.22
N PRO A 45 -9.75 -6.63 -6.11
CA PRO A 45 -9.70 -6.90 -7.54
C PRO A 45 -8.27 -6.78 -8.09
N ARG A 46 -7.87 -7.69 -8.95
CA ARG A 46 -6.49 -7.75 -9.52
C ARG A 46 -6.00 -6.43 -10.13
N GLU A 47 -6.92 -5.67 -10.72
CA GLU A 47 -6.58 -4.35 -11.30
C GLU A 47 -6.06 -3.36 -10.26
N HIS A 48 -6.48 -3.51 -9.00
CA HIS A 48 -6.07 -2.63 -7.90
C HIS A 48 -4.76 -3.06 -7.23
N TRP A 49 -4.33 -4.31 -7.41
CA TRP A 49 -3.14 -4.84 -6.73
C TRP A 49 -1.90 -3.98 -6.94
N ARG A 50 -1.69 -3.51 -8.17
CA ARG A 50 -0.55 -2.65 -8.49
C ARG A 50 -0.56 -1.32 -7.73
N CYS A 51 -1.74 -0.81 -7.42
CA CYS A 51 -1.90 0.46 -6.70
C CYS A 51 -1.82 0.26 -5.18
N ILE A 52 -2.34 -0.87 -4.66
CA ILE A 52 -2.47 -1.11 -3.22
C ILE A 52 -1.18 -1.68 -2.63
N ARG A 53 -0.50 -2.60 -3.32
CA ARG A 53 0.70 -3.27 -2.81
C ARG A 53 1.93 -2.37 -2.66
N THR A 54 1.88 -1.16 -3.18
CA THR A 54 3.00 -0.21 -3.14
C THR A 54 2.53 1.16 -2.70
N ASN A 55 3.39 1.88 -2.02
CA ASN A 55 3.17 3.27 -1.61
C ASN A 55 3.84 4.28 -2.55
N ASN A 56 4.14 3.88 -3.78
CA ASN A 56 4.81 4.72 -4.79
C ASN A 56 4.19 6.13 -4.96
N PRO A 57 2.85 6.31 -4.96
CA PRO A 57 2.26 7.64 -5.04
C PRO A 57 2.62 8.52 -3.85
N LEU A 58 2.62 7.96 -2.63
CA LEU A 58 3.00 8.66 -1.42
C LEU A 58 4.50 8.97 -1.38
N GLU A 59 5.34 8.04 -1.80
CA GLU A 59 6.79 8.28 -1.93
C GLU A 59 7.12 9.39 -2.92
N ARG A 60 6.41 9.42 -4.06
CA ARG A 60 6.53 10.49 -5.04
C ARG A 60 6.13 11.84 -4.44
N LEU A 61 5.02 11.90 -3.72
CA LEU A 61 4.56 13.09 -3.03
C LEU A 61 5.59 13.57 -2.00
N ASN A 62 6.09 12.68 -1.16
CA ASN A 62 7.11 12.99 -0.16
C ASN A 62 8.41 13.49 -0.80
N ARG A 63 8.81 12.92 -1.94
CA ARG A 63 9.98 13.40 -2.71
C ARG A 63 9.78 14.83 -3.19
N GLU A 64 8.59 15.17 -3.68
CA GLU A 64 8.26 16.50 -4.15
C GLU A 64 8.25 17.52 -3.00
N VAL A 65 7.68 17.15 -1.85
CA VAL A 65 7.73 17.98 -0.63
C VAL A 65 9.17 18.22 -0.20
N ARG A 66 9.98 17.17 -0.09
CA ARG A 66 11.41 17.27 0.27
C ARG A 66 12.20 18.15 -0.70
N ARG A 67 11.93 18.03 -1.99
CA ARG A 67 12.60 18.87 -3.01
C ARG A 67 12.35 20.35 -2.76
N ARG A 68 11.14 20.72 -2.40
CA ARG A 68 10.76 22.11 -2.13
C ARG A 68 11.30 22.62 -0.79
N THR A 69 11.23 21.81 0.25
CA THR A 69 11.75 22.20 1.57
C THR A 69 13.27 22.38 1.57
N ARG A 70 14.00 21.58 0.79
CA ARG A 70 15.47 21.73 0.63
C ARG A 70 15.87 23.04 -0.02
N VAL A 71 15.08 23.57 -0.95
CA VAL A 71 15.37 24.86 -1.61
C VAL A 71 15.32 26.01 -0.62
N VAL A 72 14.41 25.95 0.37
CA VAL A 72 14.32 26.98 1.42
C VAL A 72 15.48 26.89 2.41
N GLY A 73 16.00 25.68 2.65
CA GLY A 73 17.13 25.42 3.56
C GLY A 73 16.69 25.39 5.03
N ALA A 74 16.52 26.54 5.65
CA ALA A 74 16.09 26.65 7.05
C ALA A 74 14.74 27.37 7.17
N PHE A 75 13.92 26.91 8.09
CA PHE A 75 12.65 27.54 8.44
C PHE A 75 12.77 28.24 9.79
N PRO A 76 12.21 29.46 9.93
CA PRO A 76 12.25 30.19 11.19
C PRO A 76 11.46 29.48 12.30
N ASP A 77 10.38 28.79 11.92
CA ASP A 77 9.52 28.03 12.82
C ASP A 77 8.80 26.86 12.11
N GLY A 78 8.17 26.00 12.89
CA GLY A 78 7.39 24.87 12.38
C GLY A 78 6.18 25.29 11.56
N GLN A 79 5.60 26.45 11.88
CA GLN A 79 4.42 26.98 11.17
C GLN A 79 4.76 27.38 9.73
N SER A 80 5.92 28.01 9.52
CA SER A 80 6.41 28.35 8.17
C SER A 80 6.64 27.11 7.34
N ALA A 81 7.21 26.07 7.93
CA ALA A 81 7.40 24.78 7.25
C ALA A 81 6.04 24.14 6.89
N LEU A 82 5.08 24.15 7.80
CA LEU A 82 3.73 23.62 7.56
C LEU A 82 3.04 24.38 6.43
N MET A 83 3.10 25.70 6.41
CA MET A 83 2.51 26.53 5.36
C MET A 83 3.08 26.20 3.97
N LEU A 84 4.40 26.03 3.84
CA LEU A 84 5.02 25.64 2.57
C LEU A 84 4.53 24.26 2.11
N VAL A 85 4.49 23.28 3.02
CA VAL A 85 4.01 21.93 2.71
C VAL A 85 2.53 21.96 2.31
N ALA A 86 1.69 22.68 3.05
CA ALA A 86 0.27 22.83 2.75
C ALA A 86 0.01 23.49 1.39
N ALA A 87 0.75 24.56 1.07
CA ALA A 87 0.66 25.23 -0.22
C ALA A 87 1.07 24.29 -1.37
N ARG A 88 2.12 23.48 -1.15
CA ARG A 88 2.54 22.48 -2.14
C ARG A 88 1.52 21.39 -2.36
N LEU A 89 0.95 20.85 -1.30
CA LEU A 89 -0.12 19.85 -1.36
C LEU A 89 -1.36 20.39 -2.09
N ARG A 90 -1.77 21.61 -1.79
CA ARG A 90 -2.87 22.29 -2.48
C ARG A 90 -2.57 22.46 -3.98
N HIS A 91 -1.36 22.86 -4.33
CA HIS A 91 -0.97 22.97 -5.73
C HIS A 91 -1.04 21.59 -6.44
N VAL A 92 -0.50 20.54 -5.82
CA VAL A 92 -0.53 19.17 -6.39
C VAL A 92 -1.96 18.68 -6.55
N SER A 93 -2.85 18.93 -5.59
CA SER A 93 -4.25 18.52 -5.66
C SER A 93 -5.02 19.18 -6.82
N GLY A 94 -4.64 20.39 -7.23
CA GLY A 94 -5.21 21.08 -8.39
C GLY A 94 -4.65 20.64 -9.75
N THR A 95 -3.64 19.78 -9.77
CA THR A 95 -3.05 19.25 -11.02
C THR A 95 -3.74 17.96 -11.47
N ARG A 96 -3.42 17.50 -12.71
CA ARG A 96 -3.86 16.19 -13.22
C ARG A 96 -3.54 15.03 -12.27
N TRP A 97 -2.54 15.19 -11.41
CA TRP A 97 -2.22 14.17 -10.41
C TRP A 97 -3.28 14.05 -9.32
N GLY A 98 -3.79 15.18 -8.80
CA GLY A 98 -4.86 15.18 -7.80
C GLY A 98 -6.20 14.65 -8.32
N THR A 99 -6.47 14.82 -9.60
CA THR A 99 -7.71 14.34 -10.26
C THR A 99 -7.62 12.90 -10.77
N ARG A 100 -6.44 12.29 -10.75
CA ARG A 100 -6.24 10.93 -11.23
C ARG A 100 -6.90 9.92 -10.31
N ARG A 101 -7.80 9.10 -10.87
CA ARG A 101 -8.39 7.97 -10.14
C ARG A 101 -7.42 6.79 -10.13
N TYR A 102 -7.00 6.37 -8.95
CA TYR A 102 -6.12 5.22 -8.74
C TYR A 102 -6.86 3.90 -8.64
N LEU A 103 -8.10 3.93 -8.14
CA LEU A 103 -8.94 2.76 -7.92
C LEU A 103 -10.26 2.91 -8.67
N ASN A 104 -10.75 1.81 -9.22
CA ASN A 104 -12.10 1.73 -9.79
C ASN A 104 -13.10 1.39 -8.67
N MET A 105 -13.76 2.40 -8.14
CA MET A 105 -14.67 2.26 -6.99
C MET A 105 -15.90 1.41 -7.30
N SER A 106 -16.33 1.31 -8.57
CA SER A 106 -17.46 0.46 -8.95
C SER A 106 -17.17 -1.01 -8.68
N LYS A 107 -15.95 -1.47 -9.00
CA LYS A 107 -15.51 -2.85 -8.75
C LYS A 107 -15.34 -3.15 -7.26
N LEU A 108 -14.90 -2.16 -6.47
CA LEU A 108 -14.83 -2.32 -5.02
C LEU A 108 -16.21 -2.46 -4.39
N ARG A 109 -17.20 -1.68 -4.83
CA ARG A 109 -18.59 -1.80 -4.36
C ARG A 109 -19.18 -3.15 -4.71
N GLN A 110 -18.95 -3.65 -5.92
CA GLN A 110 -19.43 -4.97 -6.35
C GLN A 110 -18.85 -6.08 -5.47
N LEU A 111 -17.55 -6.04 -5.18
CA LEU A 111 -16.90 -7.00 -4.30
C LEU A 111 -17.47 -6.98 -2.87
N THR A 112 -17.82 -5.80 -2.35
CA THR A 112 -18.46 -5.67 -1.03
C THR A 112 -19.86 -6.26 -1.02
N LEU A 113 -20.63 -6.10 -2.10
CA LEU A 113 -21.96 -6.70 -2.25
C LEU A 113 -21.87 -8.23 -2.31
N ASP A 114 -20.99 -8.77 -3.13
CA ASP A 114 -20.77 -10.21 -3.28
C ASP A 114 -20.36 -10.86 -1.93
N GLN A 115 -19.52 -10.17 -1.14
CA GLN A 115 -19.15 -10.63 0.20
C GLN A 115 -20.32 -10.58 1.21
N ALA A 116 -21.17 -9.58 1.12
CA ALA A 116 -22.34 -9.46 1.98
C ALA A 116 -23.36 -10.57 1.68
N GLU A 117 -23.60 -10.89 0.42
CA GLU A 117 -24.48 -11.98 -0.01
C GLU A 117 -23.93 -13.34 0.44
N THR A 118 -22.62 -13.58 0.29
CA THR A 118 -21.98 -14.84 0.72
C THR A 118 -22.09 -15.04 2.23
N ASN A 119 -21.95 -13.99 3.03
CA ASN A 119 -22.08 -14.06 4.48
C ASN A 119 -23.53 -14.32 4.92
N GLN A 120 -24.54 -13.82 4.19
CA GLN A 120 -25.95 -14.10 4.49
C GLN A 120 -26.33 -15.55 4.19
N VAL A 121 -25.78 -16.15 3.16
CA VAL A 121 -26.00 -17.58 2.80
C VAL A 121 -25.30 -18.51 3.79
N ALA A 122 -24.19 -18.11 4.39
CA ALA A 122 -23.47 -18.93 5.37
C ALA A 122 -24.10 -18.95 6.78
N VAL A 123 -25.04 -18.05 7.06
CA VAL A 123 -25.74 -17.93 8.35
C VAL A 123 -27.17 -18.54 8.30
N ALA A 124 -27.63 -18.89 7.13
CA ALA A 124 -28.93 -19.58 6.92
C ALA A 124 -28.76 -21.09 6.86
#